data_08ca9aee246502a53836b8ff7c1138d9
#
_entry.id   08ca9aee246502a53836b8ff7c1138d9
#
_cell.length_a   1.000
_cell.length_b   1.000
_cell.length_c   1.000
_cell.angle_alpha   90.00
_cell.angle_beta   90.00
_cell.angle_gamma   90.00
#
_symmetry.space_group_name_H-M   'P 1'
#
loop_
_entity.id
_entity.type
_entity.pdbx_description
1 polymer ?
#
loop_
_entity_poly.entity_id
_entity_poly.type
_entity_poly.pdbx_seq_one_letter_code
_entity_poly.pdbx_strand_id
1 'polypeptide(L)'
;MGHLILGDTKGILTMFVRKKKYPSGNIGVIVVEKIGGKMKELATIGVAYNEDEVENLVNEAKEWISKEESRRHPQLDLYGEEREACDREREEVRRVLSQVSNILLNGCDLILDRTFDRIGFNRIDDEVFRKLVKARLAYPTSKAATVEYLKNHFDEDVDLSKIYRYLDKLSDHQHEIVQDISVRHTAKLFGGNIGVLFYDVTTLYFEADYEDDLRKTGFSKEGRHSNPQIILGLLVSLGGYPLAYCIHEGNKYEGHTMLPTINEFVSKYGLENFVVVADSGLMNNANIAELEAHGYKYIIGAKIKNESQEVKNWILEQPKQDCQMVEYDKGCGRRLLVGYTDDRAKKDAYNREKGIRRLEKAYKHGALTKGNINKRGYNKFLSMDGEVKVAINYDRVADDSKWDGLKGYLTNTDIPIQDVYAAYHNLWHVERAFRIAKSKIEIRPMFHFTRKRIEAHICICFVALKVYKELERMLKVSEIKMSVDKVLALAKTITTIQIKLPLNKDVYTAYHNLWHVERAFRIAKSKIEIRPMFHFTRKRIEAHICICFVALKVYKELERMLKVSEIKMSVDKVLALAKTITTIQIKLPLNKEVYTQTMLMPRHQKIAKLFDEDFWVTR
;
A
#
# COMPACT_ATOMS: atom_id res chain seq x y z
N MET A 1 2.52 -2.22 -63.72
CA MET A 1 1.73 -1.69 -64.84
C MET A 1 0.36 -2.36 -64.80
N GLY A 2 -0.67 -1.61 -64.54
CA GLY A 2 -2.05 -2.09 -64.49
C GLY A 2 -2.94 -0.86 -64.40
N HIS A 3 -3.20 -0.24 -65.54
CA HIS A 3 -4.12 0.88 -65.67
C HIS A 3 -5.56 0.39 -65.34
N LEU A 4 -6.13 0.91 -64.27
CA LEU A 4 -7.59 0.89 -64.07
C LEU A 4 -8.17 2.11 -64.76
N ILE A 5 -8.93 1.86 -65.76
CA ILE A 5 -9.68 2.83 -66.58
C ILE A 5 -10.77 3.40 -65.68
N LEU A 6 -10.67 4.68 -65.34
CA LEU A 6 -11.74 5.45 -64.75
C LEU A 6 -12.79 5.70 -65.84
N GLY A 7 -13.91 4.97 -65.73
CA GLY A 7 -15.10 5.21 -66.53
C GLY A 7 -15.68 6.58 -66.20
N ASP A 8 -16.05 7.27 -67.26
CA ASP A 8 -16.70 8.58 -67.33
C ASP A 8 -18.00 8.60 -66.47
N THR A 9 -17.97 9.18 -65.30
CA THR A 9 -19.16 9.49 -64.50
C THR A 9 -19.66 10.88 -64.85
N LYS A 10 -20.30 11.01 -65.99
CA LYS A 10 -21.18 12.12 -66.28
C LYS A 10 -22.40 12.03 -65.37
N GLY A 11 -22.51 12.99 -64.42
CA GLY A 11 -23.77 13.32 -63.78
C GLY A 11 -23.96 13.00 -62.32
N ILE A 12 -22.95 13.19 -61.47
CA ILE A 12 -23.20 13.32 -60.03
C ILE A 12 -23.65 14.74 -59.75
N LEU A 13 -24.97 14.90 -59.59
CA LEU A 13 -25.59 16.11 -59.07
C LEU A 13 -25.16 16.29 -57.61
N THR A 14 -24.20 17.19 -57.37
CA THR A 14 -23.72 17.45 -56.02
C THR A 14 -24.50 18.59 -55.41
N MET A 15 -25.36 18.29 -54.44
CA MET A 15 -25.96 19.27 -53.56
C MET A 15 -24.95 19.68 -52.46
N PHE A 16 -24.89 20.95 -52.13
CA PHE A 16 -24.03 21.43 -51.06
C PHE A 16 -24.61 22.66 -50.38
N VAL A 17 -24.15 22.90 -49.15
CA VAL A 17 -24.58 24.03 -48.32
C VAL A 17 -23.81 25.27 -48.73
N ARG A 18 -24.52 26.41 -48.94
CA ARG A 18 -23.91 27.70 -49.21
C ARG A 18 -24.38 28.75 -48.21
N LYS A 19 -23.41 29.49 -47.63
CA LYS A 19 -23.66 30.67 -46.78
C LYS A 19 -23.77 31.93 -47.65
N LYS A 20 -24.89 32.65 -47.53
CA LYS A 20 -25.18 33.88 -48.26
C LYS A 20 -25.22 35.06 -47.29
N LYS A 21 -24.25 36.00 -47.42
CA LYS A 21 -24.23 37.20 -46.58
C LYS A 21 -25.23 38.23 -47.15
N TYR A 22 -26.08 38.77 -46.30
CA TYR A 22 -27.00 39.86 -46.64
C TYR A 22 -26.39 41.22 -46.26
N PRO A 23 -26.86 42.31 -46.91
CA PRO A 23 -26.40 43.69 -46.57
C PRO A 23 -26.67 44.09 -45.10
N SER A 24 -27.62 43.42 -44.46
CA SER A 24 -27.96 43.61 -43.04
C SER A 24 -26.93 42.98 -42.07
N GLY A 25 -25.90 42.30 -42.59
CA GLY A 25 -24.91 41.56 -41.79
C GLY A 25 -25.31 40.14 -41.45
N ASN A 26 -26.54 39.74 -41.65
CA ASN A 26 -27.06 38.41 -41.39
C ASN A 26 -26.54 37.38 -42.40
N ILE A 27 -26.51 36.09 -42.01
CA ILE A 27 -26.04 35.01 -42.88
C ILE A 27 -27.19 34.04 -43.15
N GLY A 28 -27.62 33.96 -44.44
CA GLY A 28 -28.55 32.92 -44.86
C GLY A 28 -27.85 31.64 -45.19
N VAL A 29 -28.40 30.53 -44.73
CA VAL A 29 -27.91 29.17 -45.05
C VAL A 29 -28.90 28.57 -46.08
N ILE A 30 -28.35 28.25 -47.26
CA ILE A 30 -29.12 27.75 -48.39
C ILE A 30 -28.51 26.46 -48.94
N VAL A 31 -29.31 25.56 -49.44
CA VAL A 31 -28.87 24.37 -50.19
C VAL A 31 -28.93 24.68 -51.67
N VAL A 32 -27.81 24.46 -52.35
CA VAL A 32 -27.68 24.70 -53.79
C VAL A 32 -27.20 23.44 -54.52
N GLU A 33 -27.63 23.33 -55.76
CA GLU A 33 -27.23 22.27 -56.66
C GLU A 33 -26.57 22.85 -57.90
N LYS A 34 -25.50 22.22 -58.38
CA LYS A 34 -24.79 22.64 -59.62
C LYS A 34 -25.27 21.84 -60.81
N ILE A 35 -26.06 22.47 -61.67
CA ILE A 35 -26.61 21.85 -62.90
C ILE A 35 -26.07 22.62 -64.10
N GLY A 36 -25.39 21.92 -65.02
CA GLY A 36 -24.89 22.53 -66.26
C GLY A 36 -24.00 23.76 -66.06
N GLY A 37 -23.21 23.78 -64.98
CA GLY A 37 -22.31 24.90 -64.63
C GLY A 37 -22.99 26.08 -63.91
N LYS A 38 -24.31 26.09 -63.77
CA LYS A 38 -25.08 27.12 -63.06
C LYS A 38 -25.52 26.58 -61.68
N MET A 39 -25.51 27.48 -60.67
CA MET A 39 -26.00 27.16 -59.34
C MET A 39 -27.50 27.40 -59.25
N LYS A 40 -28.24 26.40 -58.84
CA LYS A 40 -29.68 26.47 -58.57
C LYS A 40 -29.90 26.32 -57.08
N GLU A 41 -30.62 27.26 -56.46
CA GLU A 41 -31.04 27.18 -55.07
C GLU A 41 -32.19 26.18 -54.95
N LEU A 42 -32.04 25.17 -54.08
CA LEU A 42 -33.03 24.12 -53.87
C LEU A 42 -33.88 24.41 -52.62
N ALA A 43 -33.28 24.90 -51.56
CA ALA A 43 -33.96 25.23 -50.32
C ALA A 43 -33.20 26.33 -49.55
N THR A 44 -33.96 27.21 -48.89
CA THR A 44 -33.46 28.13 -47.89
C THR A 44 -33.76 27.54 -46.52
N ILE A 45 -32.72 27.20 -45.74
CA ILE A 45 -32.90 26.55 -44.44
C ILE A 45 -33.23 27.60 -43.35
N GLY A 46 -32.51 28.74 -43.34
CA GLY A 46 -32.78 29.81 -42.41
C GLY A 46 -31.82 30.98 -42.57
N VAL A 47 -32.03 32.00 -41.74
CA VAL A 47 -31.15 33.18 -41.62
C VAL A 47 -30.64 33.25 -40.17
N ALA A 48 -29.34 33.25 -40.01
CA ALA A 48 -28.67 33.34 -38.71
C ALA A 48 -28.28 34.80 -38.38
N TYR A 49 -28.37 35.15 -37.10
CA TYR A 49 -28.03 36.43 -36.55
C TYR A 49 -26.71 36.41 -35.77
N ASN A 50 -26.19 35.20 -35.48
CA ASN A 50 -24.89 34.97 -34.80
C ASN A 50 -24.20 33.71 -35.36
N GLU A 51 -22.94 33.47 -34.99
CA GLU A 51 -22.15 32.36 -35.51
C GLU A 51 -22.67 30.98 -35.05
N ASP A 52 -23.20 30.87 -33.82
CA ASP A 52 -23.73 29.60 -33.29
C ASP A 52 -24.99 29.15 -34.05
N GLU A 53 -25.85 30.13 -34.43
CA GLU A 53 -27.02 29.83 -35.29
C GLU A 53 -26.63 29.41 -36.69
N VAL A 54 -25.51 29.93 -37.23
CA VAL A 54 -25.00 29.48 -38.55
C VAL A 54 -24.63 28.00 -38.52
N GLU A 55 -24.01 27.54 -37.45
CA GLU A 55 -23.59 26.13 -37.36
C GLU A 55 -24.79 25.19 -37.25
N ASN A 56 -25.79 25.54 -36.45
CA ASN A 56 -27.04 24.79 -36.35
C ASN A 56 -27.76 24.71 -37.69
N LEU A 57 -27.92 25.84 -38.39
CA LEU A 57 -28.57 25.85 -39.73
C LEU A 57 -27.75 25.10 -40.78
N VAL A 58 -26.44 25.06 -40.70
CA VAL A 58 -25.57 24.24 -41.56
C VAL A 58 -25.82 22.76 -41.32
N ASN A 59 -25.99 22.33 -40.07
CA ASN A 59 -26.28 20.94 -39.74
C ASN A 59 -27.69 20.55 -40.23
N GLU A 60 -28.70 21.40 -40.05
CA GLU A 60 -30.03 21.20 -40.61
C GLU A 60 -29.99 21.11 -42.16
N ALA A 61 -29.17 21.94 -42.82
CA ALA A 61 -28.97 21.90 -44.25
C ALA A 61 -28.37 20.56 -44.74
N LYS A 62 -27.42 20.00 -44.00
CA LYS A 62 -26.82 18.69 -44.28
C LYS A 62 -27.86 17.56 -44.14
N GLU A 63 -28.68 17.62 -43.09
CA GLU A 63 -29.76 16.64 -42.90
C GLU A 63 -30.80 16.75 -44.02
N TRP A 64 -31.13 17.96 -44.46
CA TRP A 64 -32.02 18.18 -45.59
C TRP A 64 -31.45 17.57 -46.88
N ILE A 65 -30.15 17.79 -47.16
CA ILE A 65 -29.48 17.19 -48.34
C ILE A 65 -29.56 15.67 -48.29
N SER A 66 -29.25 15.06 -47.15
CA SER A 66 -29.29 13.60 -46.97
C SER A 66 -30.69 13.03 -47.21
N LYS A 67 -31.74 13.70 -46.72
CA LYS A 67 -33.14 13.31 -46.96
C LYS A 67 -33.54 13.47 -48.43
N GLU A 68 -33.13 14.54 -49.08
CA GLU A 68 -33.44 14.79 -50.48
C GLU A 68 -32.65 13.86 -51.43
N GLU A 69 -31.40 13.51 -51.13
CA GLU A 69 -30.62 12.49 -51.85
C GLU A 69 -31.26 11.11 -51.73
N SER A 70 -31.71 10.74 -50.54
CA SER A 70 -32.44 9.48 -50.30
C SER A 70 -33.76 9.45 -51.07
N ARG A 71 -34.45 10.60 -51.19
CA ARG A 71 -35.70 10.70 -51.95
C ARG A 71 -35.48 10.61 -53.47
N ARG A 72 -34.40 11.19 -53.98
CA ARG A 72 -34.07 11.20 -55.41
C ARG A 72 -33.46 9.90 -55.90
N HIS A 73 -32.77 9.19 -55.01
CA HIS A 73 -32.18 7.89 -55.27
C HIS A 73 -32.67 6.89 -54.24
N PRO A 74 -33.92 6.38 -54.37
CA PRO A 74 -34.41 5.34 -53.50
C PRO A 74 -33.60 4.07 -53.79
N GLN A 75 -32.43 3.94 -53.20
CA GLN A 75 -31.81 2.64 -53.07
C GLN A 75 -32.72 1.83 -52.15
N LEU A 76 -33.07 0.63 -52.55
CA LEU A 76 -33.67 -0.36 -51.67
C LEU A 76 -32.71 -0.56 -50.51
N ASP A 77 -32.96 0.13 -49.38
CA ASP A 77 -32.20 -0.04 -48.17
C ASP A 77 -32.64 -1.35 -47.51
N LEU A 78 -32.06 -2.43 -48.00
CA LEU A 78 -32.29 -3.79 -47.48
C LEU A 78 -31.92 -3.94 -45.98
N TYR A 79 -31.25 -2.93 -45.40
CA TYR A 79 -30.78 -2.93 -44.02
C TYR A 79 -31.25 -1.71 -43.21
N GLY A 80 -32.20 -0.92 -43.74
CA GLY A 80 -32.67 0.30 -43.08
C GLY A 80 -33.29 0.04 -41.71
N GLU A 81 -34.13 -0.96 -41.62
CA GLU A 81 -34.74 -1.36 -40.34
C GLU A 81 -33.72 -1.85 -39.32
N GLU A 82 -32.69 -2.60 -39.77
CA GLU A 82 -31.62 -3.07 -38.90
C GLU A 82 -30.75 -1.91 -38.43
N ARG A 83 -30.42 -0.94 -39.28
CA ARG A 83 -29.69 0.26 -38.92
C ARG A 83 -30.46 1.10 -37.93
N GLU A 84 -31.73 1.40 -38.17
CA GLU A 84 -32.59 2.13 -37.25
C GLU A 84 -32.74 1.41 -35.91
N ALA A 85 -32.80 0.07 -35.91
CA ALA A 85 -32.84 -0.71 -34.68
C ALA A 85 -31.53 -0.59 -33.89
N CYS A 86 -30.37 -0.66 -34.56
CA CYS A 86 -29.07 -0.47 -33.94
C CYS A 86 -28.88 0.96 -33.42
N ASP A 87 -29.34 1.98 -34.14
CA ASP A 87 -29.26 3.37 -33.71
C ASP A 87 -30.15 3.65 -32.49
N ARG A 88 -31.36 3.07 -32.46
CA ARG A 88 -32.25 3.12 -31.28
C ARG A 88 -31.59 2.44 -30.07
N GLU A 89 -30.97 1.30 -30.26
CA GLU A 89 -30.25 0.61 -29.17
C GLU A 89 -29.07 1.44 -28.64
N ARG A 90 -28.29 2.06 -29.55
CA ARG A 90 -27.18 2.96 -29.15
C ARG A 90 -27.70 4.16 -28.37
N GLU A 91 -28.80 4.76 -28.82
CA GLU A 91 -29.37 5.93 -28.12
C GLU A 91 -29.95 5.56 -26.76
N GLU A 92 -30.53 4.37 -26.61
CA GLU A 92 -31.01 3.87 -25.33
C GLU A 92 -29.83 3.62 -24.36
N VAL A 93 -28.75 3.00 -24.83
CA VAL A 93 -27.51 2.82 -24.05
C VAL A 93 -26.94 4.17 -23.67
N ARG A 94 -26.86 5.13 -24.58
CA ARG A 94 -26.39 6.50 -24.29
C ARG A 94 -27.27 7.17 -23.22
N ARG A 95 -28.59 7.02 -23.33
CA ARG A 95 -29.54 7.55 -22.34
C ARG A 95 -29.34 6.94 -20.95
N VAL A 96 -29.13 5.62 -20.85
CA VAL A 96 -28.83 4.95 -19.57
C VAL A 96 -27.49 5.41 -19.00
N LEU A 97 -26.45 5.50 -19.84
CA LEU A 97 -25.15 5.97 -19.40
C LEU A 97 -25.14 7.44 -18.97
N SER A 98 -25.98 8.28 -19.59
CA SER A 98 -26.12 9.69 -19.18
C SER A 98 -26.76 9.86 -17.80
N GLN A 99 -27.43 8.83 -17.29
CA GLN A 99 -28.02 8.80 -15.94
C GLN A 99 -27.00 8.38 -14.87
N VAL A 100 -25.80 7.97 -15.26
CA VAL A 100 -24.73 7.65 -14.30
C VAL A 100 -24.33 8.91 -13.52
N SER A 101 -24.61 8.92 -12.23
CA SER A 101 -24.33 10.06 -11.37
C SER A 101 -22.94 10.00 -10.75
N ASN A 102 -22.44 8.80 -10.46
CA ASN A 102 -21.13 8.62 -9.87
C ASN A 102 -20.54 7.24 -10.19
N ILE A 103 -19.22 7.15 -10.17
CA ILE A 103 -18.47 5.90 -10.33
C ILE A 103 -17.45 5.84 -9.18
N LEU A 104 -17.63 4.87 -8.29
CA LEU A 104 -16.80 4.70 -7.10
C LEU A 104 -15.84 3.53 -7.29
N LEU A 105 -14.57 3.73 -7.00
CA LEU A 105 -13.56 2.66 -6.97
C LEU A 105 -13.48 2.07 -5.55
N ASN A 106 -14.52 1.37 -5.14
CA ASN A 106 -14.75 0.96 -3.76
C ASN A 106 -14.58 -0.56 -3.50
N GLY A 107 -14.02 -1.31 -4.42
CA GLY A 107 -13.88 -2.76 -4.24
C GLY A 107 -13.06 -3.16 -3.03
N CYS A 108 -12.01 -2.40 -2.68
CA CYS A 108 -11.28 -2.61 -1.43
C CYS A 108 -12.19 -2.44 -0.22
N ASP A 109 -13.07 -1.44 -0.25
CA ASP A 109 -13.99 -1.13 0.83
C ASP A 109 -14.94 -2.29 1.09
N LEU A 110 -15.54 -2.84 0.02
CA LEU A 110 -16.45 -3.97 0.09
C LEU A 110 -15.82 -5.23 0.73
N ILE A 111 -14.54 -5.51 0.43
CA ILE A 111 -13.82 -6.64 1.00
C ILE A 111 -13.41 -6.36 2.45
N LEU A 112 -12.89 -5.17 2.71
CA LEU A 112 -12.38 -4.79 4.02
C LEU A 112 -13.51 -4.61 5.03
N ASP A 113 -14.68 -4.10 4.61
CA ASP A 113 -15.86 -3.99 5.47
C ASP A 113 -16.32 -5.36 5.98
N ARG A 114 -16.46 -6.33 5.09
CA ARG A 114 -16.83 -7.70 5.47
C ARG A 114 -15.82 -8.33 6.41
N THR A 115 -14.53 -8.08 6.20
CA THR A 115 -13.47 -8.58 7.08
C THR A 115 -13.50 -7.89 8.44
N PHE A 116 -13.71 -6.58 8.46
CA PHE A 116 -13.83 -5.75 9.64
C PHE A 116 -15.00 -6.20 10.52
N ASP A 117 -16.18 -6.43 9.91
CA ASP A 117 -17.39 -6.90 10.58
C ASP A 117 -17.22 -8.33 11.13
N ARG A 118 -16.55 -9.21 10.40
CA ARG A 118 -16.29 -10.59 10.82
C ARG A 118 -15.43 -10.68 12.07
N ILE A 119 -14.49 -9.76 12.24
CA ILE A 119 -13.68 -9.64 13.46
C ILE A 119 -14.54 -9.13 14.62
N GLY A 120 -15.57 -8.34 14.34
CA GLY A 120 -16.44 -7.70 15.32
C GLY A 120 -16.11 -6.24 15.58
N PHE A 121 -15.27 -5.61 14.75
CA PHE A 121 -14.95 -4.19 14.85
C PHE A 121 -16.12 -3.29 14.46
N ASN A 122 -17.19 -3.81 13.85
CA ASN A 122 -18.46 -3.12 13.64
C ASN A 122 -19.15 -2.70 14.95
N ARG A 123 -18.76 -3.25 16.11
CA ARG A 123 -19.20 -2.79 17.43
C ARG A 123 -18.69 -1.40 17.79
N ILE A 124 -17.66 -0.93 17.09
CA ILE A 124 -17.18 0.42 17.19
C ILE A 124 -18.03 1.24 16.23
N ASP A 125 -19.03 1.93 16.78
CA ASP A 125 -19.94 2.80 16.02
C ASP A 125 -19.25 4.14 15.70
N ASP A 126 -18.20 4.05 14.88
CA ASP A 126 -17.40 5.19 14.48
C ASP A 126 -16.96 5.04 13.01
N GLU A 127 -17.68 5.74 12.15
CA GLU A 127 -17.43 5.72 10.71
C GLU A 127 -16.05 6.28 10.32
N VAL A 128 -15.57 7.30 11.04
CA VAL A 128 -14.25 7.91 10.77
C VAL A 128 -13.14 6.90 11.09
N PHE A 129 -13.27 6.16 12.20
CA PHE A 129 -12.34 5.10 12.56
C PHE A 129 -12.29 4.02 11.47
N ARG A 130 -13.46 3.53 11.07
CA ARG A 130 -13.60 2.52 10.02
C ARG A 130 -12.95 2.95 8.72
N LYS A 131 -13.22 4.19 8.25
CA LYS A 131 -12.62 4.77 7.06
C LYS A 131 -11.09 4.89 7.16
N LEU A 132 -10.57 5.34 8.29
CA LEU A 132 -9.13 5.47 8.50
C LEU A 132 -8.41 4.12 8.50
N VAL A 133 -8.99 3.08 9.10
CA VAL A 133 -8.45 1.72 9.09
C VAL A 133 -8.44 1.15 7.66
N LYS A 134 -9.56 1.26 6.93
CA LYS A 134 -9.67 0.78 5.56
C LYS A 134 -8.71 1.51 4.62
N ALA A 135 -8.65 2.83 4.72
CA ALA A 135 -7.72 3.64 3.95
C ALA A 135 -6.25 3.27 4.24
N ARG A 136 -5.92 2.94 5.50
CA ARG A 136 -4.56 2.51 5.87
C ARG A 136 -4.17 1.17 5.21
N LEU A 137 -5.12 0.30 4.92
CA LEU A 137 -4.90 -0.97 4.23
C LEU A 137 -4.91 -0.82 2.70
N ALA A 138 -5.88 -0.07 2.17
CA ALA A 138 -6.05 0.10 0.73
C ALA A 138 -5.02 1.08 0.14
N TYR A 139 -4.74 2.17 0.85
CA TYR A 139 -3.87 3.25 0.39
C TYR A 139 -3.08 3.84 1.57
N PRO A 140 -2.05 3.11 2.07
CA PRO A 140 -1.24 3.56 3.18
C PRO A 140 -0.48 4.84 2.81
N THR A 141 -0.80 5.94 3.48
CA THR A 141 -0.23 7.27 3.18
C THR A 141 -0.46 8.24 4.34
N SER A 142 -0.05 9.52 4.16
CA SER A 142 -0.29 10.59 5.12
C SER A 142 -1.80 10.89 5.28
N LYS A 143 -2.20 11.50 6.40
CA LYS A 143 -3.61 11.88 6.61
C LYS A 143 -4.14 12.87 5.56
N ALA A 144 -3.29 13.78 5.09
CA ALA A 144 -3.65 14.69 4.00
C ALA A 144 -3.94 13.93 2.69
N ALA A 145 -3.09 12.98 2.32
CA ALA A 145 -3.32 12.15 1.13
C ALA A 145 -4.49 11.16 1.34
N THR A 146 -4.79 10.74 2.58
CA THR A 146 -6.00 9.96 2.89
C THR A 146 -7.26 10.76 2.59
N VAL A 147 -7.31 12.06 2.94
CA VAL A 147 -8.44 12.95 2.58
C VAL A 147 -8.64 12.98 1.07
N GLU A 148 -7.57 13.18 0.31
CA GLU A 148 -7.64 13.18 -1.16
C GLU A 148 -8.08 11.82 -1.71
N TYR A 149 -7.63 10.72 -1.12
CA TYR A 149 -8.08 9.39 -1.49
C TYR A 149 -9.60 9.21 -1.27
N LEU A 150 -10.11 9.60 -0.11
CA LEU A 150 -11.54 9.53 0.20
C LEU A 150 -12.37 10.37 -0.78
N LYS A 151 -11.93 11.59 -1.08
CA LYS A 151 -12.60 12.47 -2.02
C LYS A 151 -12.60 11.90 -3.46
N ASN A 152 -11.46 11.42 -3.94
CA ASN A 152 -11.33 10.99 -5.33
C ASN A 152 -11.99 9.64 -5.62
N HIS A 153 -12.04 8.73 -4.62
CA HIS A 153 -12.54 7.37 -4.82
C HIS A 153 -13.97 7.18 -4.33
N PHE A 154 -14.39 7.96 -3.32
CA PHE A 154 -15.70 7.81 -2.68
C PHE A 154 -16.56 9.07 -2.78
N ASP A 155 -16.05 10.14 -3.39
CA ASP A 155 -16.71 11.46 -3.45
C ASP A 155 -17.02 12.04 -2.05
N GLU A 156 -16.22 11.66 -1.06
CA GLU A 156 -16.36 12.13 0.31
C GLU A 156 -15.48 13.34 0.56
N ASP A 157 -16.09 14.45 0.95
CA ASP A 157 -15.39 15.68 1.34
C ASP A 157 -15.14 15.68 2.86
N VAL A 158 -14.00 15.10 3.26
CA VAL A 158 -13.58 15.05 4.66
C VAL A 158 -12.54 16.12 4.91
N ASP A 159 -12.78 16.98 5.88
CA ASP A 159 -11.81 18.00 6.30
C ASP A 159 -10.65 17.35 7.08
N LEU A 160 -9.41 17.72 6.72
CA LEU A 160 -8.20 17.24 7.38
C LEU A 160 -8.17 17.62 8.87
N SER A 161 -8.68 18.80 9.24
CA SER A 161 -8.73 19.22 10.64
C SER A 161 -9.74 18.38 11.44
N LYS A 162 -10.80 17.87 10.81
CA LYS A 162 -11.73 16.90 11.43
C LYS A 162 -11.00 15.59 11.76
N ILE A 163 -10.13 15.10 10.86
CA ILE A 163 -9.33 13.89 11.12
C ILE A 163 -8.38 14.12 12.30
N TYR A 164 -7.67 15.25 12.35
CA TYR A 164 -6.75 15.51 13.46
C TYR A 164 -7.48 15.65 14.81
N ARG A 165 -8.60 16.36 14.85
CA ARG A 165 -9.46 16.44 16.05
C ARG A 165 -9.98 15.07 16.46
N TYR A 166 -10.28 14.22 15.50
CA TYR A 166 -10.67 12.85 15.75
C TYR A 166 -9.52 12.04 16.38
N LEU A 167 -8.30 12.12 15.84
CA LEU A 167 -7.13 11.45 16.41
C LEU A 167 -6.84 11.89 17.83
N ASP A 168 -7.09 13.16 18.18
CA ASP A 168 -6.90 13.69 19.54
C ASP A 168 -7.92 13.10 20.55
N LYS A 169 -9.08 12.62 20.08
CA LYS A 169 -10.11 11.96 20.90
C LYS A 169 -9.95 10.44 20.96
N LEU A 170 -9.38 9.82 19.91
CA LEU A 170 -9.31 8.37 19.77
C LEU A 170 -8.49 7.68 20.86
N SER A 171 -7.50 8.36 21.45
CA SER A 171 -6.56 7.76 22.40
C SER A 171 -7.19 7.34 23.72
N ASP A 172 -8.28 7.97 24.14
CA ASP A 172 -8.72 7.90 25.53
C ASP A 172 -9.36 6.55 25.93
N HIS A 173 -10.08 5.86 25.03
CA HIS A 173 -10.71 4.56 25.34
C HIS A 173 -10.61 3.52 24.21
N GLN A 174 -10.28 3.92 23.02
CA GLN A 174 -10.35 3.05 21.85
C GLN A 174 -9.34 1.90 21.89
N HIS A 175 -8.18 2.13 22.51
CA HIS A 175 -7.11 1.14 22.67
C HIS A 175 -7.63 -0.15 23.34
N GLU A 176 -8.35 -0.02 24.44
CA GLU A 176 -8.88 -1.17 25.18
C GLU A 176 -9.95 -1.92 24.40
N ILE A 177 -10.88 -1.17 23.76
CA ILE A 177 -11.97 -1.75 22.97
C ILE A 177 -11.42 -2.56 21.79
N VAL A 178 -10.44 -2.04 21.05
CA VAL A 178 -9.88 -2.75 19.90
C VAL A 178 -9.11 -4.01 20.32
N GLN A 179 -8.42 -3.95 21.47
CA GLN A 179 -7.73 -5.13 22.01
C GLN A 179 -8.74 -6.20 22.48
N ASP A 180 -9.79 -5.81 23.19
CA ASP A 180 -10.83 -6.73 23.63
C ASP A 180 -11.48 -7.46 22.43
N ILE A 181 -11.87 -6.73 21.41
CA ILE A 181 -12.41 -7.32 20.18
C ILE A 181 -11.40 -8.27 19.52
N SER A 182 -10.13 -7.86 19.44
CA SER A 182 -9.07 -8.66 18.84
C SER A 182 -8.84 -9.96 19.61
N VAL A 183 -8.81 -9.91 20.92
CA VAL A 183 -8.64 -11.08 21.80
C VAL A 183 -9.81 -12.04 21.68
N ARG A 184 -11.06 -11.55 21.83
CA ARG A 184 -12.27 -12.38 21.70
C ARG A 184 -12.38 -13.05 20.34
N HIS A 185 -12.10 -12.33 19.27
CA HIS A 185 -12.07 -12.91 17.94
C HIS A 185 -11.00 -14.02 17.82
N THR A 186 -9.78 -13.76 18.34
CA THR A 186 -8.70 -14.75 18.29
C THR A 186 -9.02 -15.98 19.12
N ALA A 187 -9.51 -15.81 20.35
CA ALA A 187 -9.94 -16.91 21.21
C ALA A 187 -10.98 -17.78 20.50
N LYS A 188 -11.99 -17.16 19.86
CA LYS A 188 -13.00 -17.88 19.08
C LYS A 188 -12.39 -18.73 17.95
N LEU A 189 -11.32 -18.24 17.28
CA LEU A 189 -10.63 -18.99 16.21
C LEU A 189 -9.92 -20.25 16.75
N PHE A 190 -9.50 -20.24 18.02
CA PHE A 190 -8.75 -21.31 18.67
C PHE A 190 -9.57 -22.10 19.70
N GLY A 191 -10.90 -22.13 19.57
CA GLY A 191 -11.76 -22.95 20.43
C GLY A 191 -11.94 -22.41 21.85
N GLY A 192 -11.72 -21.12 22.06
CA GLY A 192 -11.93 -20.43 23.35
C GLY A 192 -10.66 -20.14 24.14
N ASN A 193 -9.53 -20.73 23.80
CA ASN A 193 -8.27 -20.57 24.56
C ASN A 193 -7.12 -20.01 23.69
N ILE A 194 -6.29 -19.15 24.28
CA ILE A 194 -5.06 -18.62 23.69
C ILE A 194 -3.87 -19.29 24.39
N GLY A 195 -3.47 -20.46 23.88
CA GLY A 195 -2.44 -21.29 24.52
C GLY A 195 -1.00 -20.79 24.31
N VAL A 196 -0.74 -19.86 23.38
CA VAL A 196 0.62 -19.36 23.12
C VAL A 196 0.61 -17.87 22.91
N LEU A 197 1.52 -17.18 23.60
CA LEU A 197 1.74 -15.74 23.53
C LEU A 197 3.16 -15.47 23.00
N PHE A 198 3.26 -14.91 21.82
CA PHE A 198 4.53 -14.42 21.27
C PHE A 198 4.65 -12.93 21.54
N TYR A 199 5.75 -12.53 22.16
CA TYR A 199 6.06 -11.12 22.40
C TYR A 199 7.37 -10.73 21.75
N ASP A 200 7.36 -9.60 21.07
CA ASP A 200 8.56 -8.96 20.55
C ASP A 200 8.35 -7.44 20.50
N VAL A 201 9.43 -6.70 20.35
CA VAL A 201 9.42 -5.24 20.26
C VAL A 201 10.14 -4.73 19.02
N THR A 202 9.69 -3.57 18.57
CA THR A 202 10.35 -2.85 17.50
C THR A 202 10.45 -1.37 17.80
N THR A 203 11.46 -0.71 17.24
CA THR A 203 11.61 0.74 17.32
C THR A 203 10.93 1.42 16.13
N LEU A 204 10.25 2.53 16.40
CA LEU A 204 9.66 3.42 15.40
C LEU A 204 10.28 4.80 15.62
N TYR A 205 11.08 5.25 14.65
CA TYR A 205 11.78 6.55 14.72
C TYR A 205 10.94 7.67 14.10
N PHE A 206 11.24 8.89 14.51
CA PHE A 206 10.67 10.12 14.00
C PHE A 206 11.73 10.92 13.24
N GLU A 207 11.33 11.54 12.15
CA GLU A 207 12.17 12.53 11.47
C GLU A 207 11.95 13.91 12.14
N ALA A 208 12.41 14.04 13.37
CA ALA A 208 12.33 15.22 14.21
C ALA A 208 13.62 15.32 15.06
N ASP A 209 13.98 16.54 15.46
CA ASP A 209 15.22 16.81 16.18
C ASP A 209 15.00 17.01 17.69
N TYR A 210 13.75 16.93 18.19
CA TYR A 210 13.42 17.16 19.59
C TYR A 210 12.75 15.96 20.23
N GLU A 211 13.08 15.75 21.49
CA GLU A 211 12.53 14.73 22.38
C GLU A 211 11.37 15.28 23.22
N ASP A 212 10.54 14.37 23.69
CA ASP A 212 9.50 14.64 24.69
C ASP A 212 9.45 13.51 25.73
N ASP A 213 8.37 13.40 26.48
CA ASP A 213 8.18 12.35 27.49
C ASP A 213 8.12 10.93 26.89
N LEU A 214 7.70 10.78 25.65
CA LEU A 214 7.56 9.50 24.97
C LEU A 214 8.65 9.27 23.93
N ARG A 215 8.95 10.28 23.10
CA ARG A 215 9.95 10.21 22.04
C ARG A 215 11.33 10.50 22.59
N LYS A 216 12.16 9.48 22.72
CA LYS A 216 13.52 9.55 23.24
C LYS A 216 14.51 8.95 22.26
N THR A 217 15.71 9.50 22.21
CA THR A 217 16.83 8.85 21.53
C THR A 217 17.23 7.59 22.27
N GLY A 218 17.59 6.54 21.53
CA GLY A 218 17.91 5.26 22.12
C GLY A 218 18.62 4.32 21.16
N PHE A 219 18.74 3.08 21.53
CA PHE A 219 19.33 2.06 20.67
C PHE A 219 18.41 1.80 19.46
N SER A 220 18.92 2.09 18.28
CA SER A 220 18.21 1.84 17.02
C SER A 220 18.78 0.63 16.29
N LYS A 221 17.97 -0.40 16.09
CA LYS A 221 18.32 -1.57 15.24
C LYS A 221 18.57 -1.20 13.77
N GLU A 222 18.19 0.01 13.36
CA GLU A 222 18.29 0.54 11.98
C GLU A 222 19.43 1.56 11.81
N GLY A 223 20.25 1.78 12.86
CA GLY A 223 21.40 2.69 12.83
C GLY A 223 21.03 4.18 12.93
N ARG A 224 19.77 4.52 13.25
CA ARG A 224 19.29 5.90 13.41
C ARG A 224 19.34 6.35 14.88
N HIS A 225 20.53 6.38 15.44
CA HIS A 225 20.74 6.65 16.87
C HIS A 225 20.49 8.10 17.27
N SER A 226 20.53 9.04 16.33
CA SER A 226 20.28 10.47 16.56
C SER A 226 18.80 10.85 16.46
N ASN A 227 17.95 9.98 15.92
CA ASN A 227 16.53 10.29 15.78
C ASN A 227 15.75 9.86 17.02
N PRO A 228 14.88 10.70 17.59
CA PRO A 228 13.91 10.27 18.60
C PRO A 228 13.06 9.11 18.09
N GLN A 229 12.79 8.17 18.96
CA GLN A 229 12.03 6.95 18.64
C GLN A 229 11.08 6.61 19.78
N ILE A 230 10.20 5.66 19.53
CA ILE A 230 9.41 4.95 20.53
C ILE A 230 9.65 3.46 20.39
N ILE A 231 9.38 2.71 21.45
CA ILE A 231 9.39 1.26 21.43
C ILE A 231 7.94 0.77 21.37
N LEU A 232 7.62 0.02 20.34
CA LEU A 232 6.33 -0.65 20.17
C LEU A 232 6.48 -2.13 20.50
N GLY A 233 5.83 -2.57 21.58
CA GLY A 233 5.66 -3.97 21.91
C GLY A 233 4.40 -4.54 21.26
N LEU A 234 4.48 -5.76 20.78
CA LEU A 234 3.35 -6.46 20.15
C LEU A 234 3.21 -7.86 20.73
N LEU A 235 2.03 -8.19 21.19
CA LEU A 235 1.63 -9.50 21.64
C LEU A 235 0.78 -10.16 20.55
N VAL A 236 1.18 -11.34 20.09
CA VAL A 236 0.46 -12.10 19.07
C VAL A 236 0.24 -13.54 19.51
N SER A 237 -0.81 -14.14 19.00
CA SER A 237 -1.07 -15.57 19.20
C SER A 237 -0.46 -16.40 18.08
N LEU A 238 -0.65 -17.72 18.14
CA LEU A 238 -0.34 -18.64 17.05
C LEU A 238 -0.98 -18.14 15.74
N GLY A 239 -0.25 -18.29 14.63
CA GLY A 239 -0.67 -17.74 13.33
C GLY A 239 -0.42 -16.23 13.16
N GLY A 240 0.10 -15.53 14.19
CA GLY A 240 0.47 -14.13 14.15
C GLY A 240 -0.71 -13.16 14.25
N TYR A 241 -1.81 -13.57 14.91
CA TYR A 241 -2.93 -12.67 15.19
C TYR A 241 -2.56 -11.67 16.28
N PRO A 242 -2.58 -10.38 16.02
CA PRO A 242 -2.32 -9.38 17.04
C PRO A 242 -3.40 -9.45 18.13
N LEU A 243 -2.95 -9.48 19.39
CA LEU A 243 -3.77 -9.53 20.59
C LEU A 243 -3.78 -8.20 21.30
N ALA A 244 -2.59 -7.69 21.60
CA ALA A 244 -2.37 -6.45 22.30
C ALA A 244 -1.10 -5.76 21.81
N TYR A 245 -1.00 -4.48 22.05
CA TYR A 245 0.22 -3.69 21.84
C TYR A 245 0.45 -2.76 23.00
N CYS A 246 1.69 -2.37 23.21
CA CYS A 246 2.08 -1.38 24.19
C CYS A 246 3.10 -0.41 23.59
N ILE A 247 3.10 0.80 24.07
CA ILE A 247 3.98 1.87 23.60
C ILE A 247 4.84 2.31 24.77
N HIS A 248 6.17 2.28 24.59
CA HIS A 248 7.14 2.69 25.60
C HIS A 248 8.04 3.79 25.08
N GLU A 249 8.66 4.50 26.00
CA GLU A 249 9.68 5.51 25.75
C GLU A 249 10.83 4.93 24.91
N GLY A 250 11.37 5.74 23.98
CA GLY A 250 12.34 5.28 23.01
C GLY A 250 13.69 4.84 23.58
N ASN A 251 14.03 5.24 24.80
CA ASN A 251 15.25 4.86 25.51
C ASN A 251 15.06 3.71 26.53
N LYS A 252 13.81 3.22 26.69
CA LYS A 252 13.55 2.12 27.63
C LYS A 252 14.26 0.84 27.18
N TYR A 253 14.86 0.11 28.13
CA TYR A 253 15.47 -1.18 27.81
C TYR A 253 14.39 -2.21 27.41
N GLU A 254 14.56 -2.84 26.25
CA GLU A 254 13.56 -3.76 25.68
C GLU A 254 13.15 -4.88 26.66
N GLY A 255 14.09 -5.38 27.47
CA GLY A 255 13.82 -6.42 28.48
C GLY A 255 12.86 -5.98 29.60
N HIS A 256 12.69 -4.68 29.83
CA HIS A 256 11.75 -4.17 30.85
C HIS A 256 10.33 -3.93 30.31
N THR A 257 10.07 -4.26 29.06
CA THR A 257 8.76 -4.00 28.41
C THR A 257 7.84 -5.21 28.44
N MET A 258 8.41 -6.41 28.45
CA MET A 258 7.69 -7.66 28.24
C MET A 258 6.78 -8.03 29.41
N LEU A 259 7.33 -8.12 30.60
CA LEU A 259 6.62 -8.62 31.78
C LEU A 259 5.44 -7.74 32.18
N PRO A 260 5.58 -6.41 32.28
CA PRO A 260 4.40 -5.55 32.55
C PRO A 260 3.29 -5.76 31.55
N THR A 261 3.62 -5.89 30.25
CA THR A 261 2.63 -6.11 29.20
C THR A 261 1.94 -7.46 29.32
N ILE A 262 2.70 -8.54 29.61
CA ILE A 262 2.13 -9.87 29.77
C ILE A 262 1.27 -9.95 31.04
N ASN A 263 1.73 -9.41 32.16
CA ASN A 263 1.01 -9.43 33.44
C ASN A 263 -0.33 -8.69 33.33
N GLU A 264 -0.31 -7.49 32.73
CA GLU A 264 -1.54 -6.72 32.46
C GLU A 264 -2.50 -7.51 31.57
N PHE A 265 -1.98 -8.10 30.50
CA PHE A 265 -2.77 -8.86 29.53
C PHE A 265 -3.38 -10.12 30.15
N VAL A 266 -2.58 -10.91 30.88
CA VAL A 266 -3.04 -12.14 31.55
C VAL A 266 -4.08 -11.82 32.63
N SER A 267 -3.84 -10.81 33.45
CA SER A 267 -4.78 -10.37 34.48
C SER A 267 -6.10 -9.88 33.88
N LYS A 268 -6.04 -9.10 32.81
CA LYS A 268 -7.23 -8.53 32.15
C LYS A 268 -8.12 -9.58 31.50
N TYR A 269 -7.56 -10.62 30.92
CA TYR A 269 -8.31 -11.63 30.15
C TYR A 269 -8.44 -12.97 30.87
N GLY A 270 -7.92 -13.10 32.09
CA GLY A 270 -8.02 -14.32 32.89
C GLY A 270 -7.43 -15.54 32.18
N LEU A 271 -6.26 -15.37 31.53
CA LEU A 271 -5.66 -16.45 30.78
C LEU A 271 -5.04 -17.51 31.69
N GLU A 272 -5.42 -18.75 31.46
CA GLU A 272 -4.87 -19.92 32.09
C GLU A 272 -4.18 -20.82 31.04
N ASN A 273 -3.20 -21.61 31.48
CA ASN A 273 -2.55 -22.61 30.61
C ASN A 273 -1.98 -22.08 29.28
N PHE A 274 -1.21 -21.01 29.35
CA PHE A 274 -0.51 -20.44 28.20
C PHE A 274 1.01 -20.56 28.33
N VAL A 275 1.70 -20.47 27.19
CA VAL A 275 3.17 -20.46 27.11
C VAL A 275 3.63 -19.14 26.52
N VAL A 276 4.53 -18.45 27.19
CA VAL A 276 5.19 -17.23 26.69
C VAL A 276 6.37 -17.63 25.81
N VAL A 277 6.40 -17.15 24.58
CA VAL A 277 7.52 -17.36 23.66
C VAL A 277 8.16 -16.01 23.32
N ALA A 278 9.47 -15.88 23.60
CA ALA A 278 10.19 -14.62 23.37
C ALA A 278 11.65 -14.87 22.95
N ASP A 279 12.25 -13.87 22.28
CA ASP A 279 13.66 -13.94 21.89
C ASP A 279 14.62 -13.70 23.06
N SER A 280 15.82 -14.21 22.92
CA SER A 280 16.90 -14.08 23.91
C SER A 280 17.29 -12.63 24.22
N GLY A 281 17.00 -11.68 23.30
CA GLY A 281 17.25 -10.25 23.48
C GLY A 281 16.43 -9.62 24.60
N LEU A 282 15.20 -10.10 24.77
CA LEU A 282 14.24 -9.61 25.77
C LEU A 282 14.45 -10.21 27.17
N MET A 283 15.29 -11.24 27.29
CA MET A 283 15.39 -12.06 28.49
C MET A 283 16.68 -11.82 29.25
N ASN A 284 16.54 -11.67 30.57
CA ASN A 284 17.57 -11.71 31.55
C ASN A 284 17.12 -12.59 32.74
N ASN A 285 18.02 -12.89 33.65
CA ASN A 285 17.72 -13.78 34.78
C ASN A 285 16.59 -13.26 35.68
N ALA A 286 16.45 -11.93 35.83
CA ALA A 286 15.38 -11.32 36.61
C ALA A 286 14.01 -11.56 35.94
N ASN A 287 13.92 -11.40 34.63
CA ASN A 287 12.68 -11.68 33.86
C ASN A 287 12.27 -13.15 33.95
N ILE A 288 13.25 -14.07 33.93
CA ILE A 288 12.98 -15.52 34.07
C ILE A 288 12.43 -15.81 35.47
N ALA A 289 13.08 -15.27 36.52
CA ALA A 289 12.63 -15.45 37.90
C ALA A 289 11.22 -14.89 38.13
N GLU A 290 10.89 -13.77 37.48
CA GLU A 290 9.57 -13.15 37.59
C GLU A 290 8.48 -13.95 36.83
N LEU A 291 8.79 -14.51 35.65
CA LEU A 291 7.90 -15.45 34.95
C LEU A 291 7.57 -16.67 35.83
N GLU A 292 8.58 -17.22 36.50
CA GLU A 292 8.44 -18.38 37.38
C GLU A 292 7.66 -18.03 38.64
N ALA A 293 7.92 -16.86 39.25
CA ALA A 293 7.19 -16.39 40.41
C ALA A 293 5.68 -16.22 40.13
N HIS A 294 5.30 -15.88 38.90
CA HIS A 294 3.92 -15.83 38.46
C HIS A 294 3.37 -17.20 37.99
N GLY A 295 4.18 -18.26 38.00
CA GLY A 295 3.79 -19.58 37.53
C GLY A 295 3.64 -19.70 36.01
N TYR A 296 4.16 -18.74 35.23
CA TYR A 296 4.04 -18.76 33.78
C TYR A 296 4.96 -19.80 33.14
N LYS A 297 4.43 -20.53 32.17
CA LYS A 297 5.22 -21.40 31.31
C LYS A 297 5.87 -20.57 30.20
N TYR A 298 7.11 -20.90 29.86
CA TYR A 298 7.85 -20.13 28.84
C TYR A 298 8.74 -20.99 27.95
N ILE A 299 9.02 -20.49 26.75
CA ILE A 299 10.03 -20.98 25.80
C ILE A 299 10.79 -19.77 25.29
N ILE A 300 12.07 -19.68 25.60
CA ILE A 300 12.89 -18.51 25.28
C ILE A 300 14.22 -18.90 24.63
N GLY A 301 14.77 -18.03 23.79
CA GLY A 301 16.10 -18.25 23.25
C GLY A 301 17.17 -18.17 24.34
N ALA A 302 18.00 -19.22 24.46
CA ALA A 302 19.08 -19.27 25.43
C ALA A 302 20.38 -18.68 24.88
N LYS A 303 21.09 -17.90 25.72
CA LYS A 303 22.43 -17.36 25.43
C LYS A 303 23.51 -18.40 25.81
N ILE A 304 23.56 -19.52 25.09
CA ILE A 304 24.41 -20.69 25.42
C ILE A 304 25.88 -20.36 25.61
N LYS A 305 26.41 -19.34 24.95
CA LYS A 305 27.79 -18.87 25.14
C LYS A 305 28.01 -18.17 26.50
N ASN A 306 26.94 -17.82 27.23
CA ASN A 306 26.99 -17.15 28.54
C ASN A 306 26.70 -18.12 29.69
N GLU A 307 26.49 -19.40 29.42
CA GLU A 307 26.24 -20.43 30.42
C GLU A 307 27.51 -20.71 31.30
N SER A 308 27.34 -21.46 32.38
CA SER A 308 28.47 -21.92 33.20
C SER A 308 29.48 -22.73 32.38
N GLN A 309 30.72 -22.83 32.83
CA GLN A 309 31.74 -23.58 32.08
C GLN A 309 31.39 -25.06 31.96
N GLU A 310 30.74 -25.62 32.96
CA GLU A 310 30.24 -26.98 32.97
C GLU A 310 29.23 -27.20 31.83
N VAL A 311 28.21 -26.37 31.74
CA VAL A 311 27.19 -26.43 30.69
C VAL A 311 27.78 -26.17 29.30
N LYS A 312 28.75 -25.26 29.17
CA LYS A 312 29.46 -25.04 27.90
C LYS A 312 30.22 -26.26 27.43
N ASN A 313 30.96 -26.90 28.35
CA ASN A 313 31.68 -28.13 28.02
C ASN A 313 30.71 -29.24 27.57
N TRP A 314 29.65 -29.44 28.35
CA TRP A 314 28.62 -30.41 27.98
C TRP A 314 28.02 -30.12 26.58
N ILE A 315 27.71 -28.85 26.27
CA ILE A 315 27.17 -28.47 24.95
C ILE A 315 28.14 -28.82 23.82
N LEU A 316 29.44 -28.52 24.01
CA LEU A 316 30.46 -28.72 22.99
C LEU A 316 30.86 -30.20 22.80
N GLU A 317 30.60 -31.05 23.79
CA GLU A 317 30.80 -32.49 23.75
C GLU A 317 29.67 -33.23 23.00
N GLN A 318 28.50 -32.58 22.83
CA GLN A 318 27.38 -33.21 22.12
C GLN A 318 27.67 -33.41 20.65
N PRO A 319 27.20 -34.53 20.04
CA PRO A 319 27.37 -34.77 18.61
C PRO A 319 26.63 -33.69 17.80
N LYS A 320 27.30 -33.15 16.79
CA LYS A 320 26.74 -32.15 15.87
C LYS A 320 26.14 -32.83 14.66
N GLN A 321 24.94 -33.39 14.82
CA GLN A 321 24.19 -33.99 13.75
C GLN A 321 23.06 -33.06 13.33
N ASP A 322 22.84 -32.92 12.00
CA ASP A 322 21.83 -32.01 11.47
C ASP A 322 20.42 -32.30 12.01
N CYS A 323 19.73 -31.26 12.42
CA CYS A 323 18.39 -31.30 13.03
C CYS A 323 18.30 -32.09 14.36
N GLN A 324 19.42 -32.45 14.97
CA GLN A 324 19.42 -33.09 16.28
C GLN A 324 19.27 -32.08 17.40
N MET A 325 18.49 -32.42 18.42
CA MET A 325 18.34 -31.67 19.64
C MET A 325 18.69 -32.53 20.85
N VAL A 326 19.40 -31.91 21.79
CA VAL A 326 19.77 -32.53 23.07
C VAL A 326 19.23 -31.67 24.21
N GLU A 327 19.02 -32.30 25.36
CA GLU A 327 18.45 -31.67 26.55
C GLU A 327 19.41 -31.75 27.72
N TYR A 328 19.53 -30.66 28.43
CA TYR A 328 20.25 -30.53 29.71
C TYR A 328 19.29 -30.09 30.79
N ASP A 329 19.16 -30.86 31.87
CA ASP A 329 18.39 -30.46 33.04
C ASP A 329 19.20 -29.45 33.87
N LYS A 330 18.64 -28.24 33.99
CA LYS A 330 19.24 -27.14 34.80
C LYS A 330 18.76 -27.17 36.26
N GLY A 331 17.93 -28.12 36.63
CA GLY A 331 17.29 -28.17 37.94
C GLY A 331 16.12 -27.18 38.05
N CYS A 332 15.37 -27.29 39.12
CA CYS A 332 14.18 -26.44 39.40
C CYS A 332 13.13 -26.42 38.28
N GLY A 333 12.98 -27.53 37.54
CA GLY A 333 12.05 -27.64 36.42
C GLY A 333 12.45 -26.87 35.18
N ARG A 334 13.69 -26.40 35.08
CA ARG A 334 14.24 -25.72 33.89
C ARG A 334 14.98 -26.70 33.00
N ARG A 335 14.67 -26.67 31.72
CA ARG A 335 15.29 -27.49 30.70
C ARG A 335 16.00 -26.63 29.67
N LEU A 336 17.27 -26.89 29.41
CA LEU A 336 18.03 -26.27 28.33
C LEU A 336 18.08 -27.23 27.15
N LEU A 337 17.45 -26.85 26.06
CA LEU A 337 17.47 -27.59 24.81
C LEU A 337 18.50 -26.94 23.89
N VAL A 338 19.38 -27.76 23.29
CA VAL A 338 20.38 -27.27 22.35
C VAL A 338 20.21 -28.03 21.04
N GLY A 339 19.97 -27.29 19.98
CA GLY A 339 19.84 -27.84 18.63
C GLY A 339 21.04 -27.46 17.76
N TYR A 340 21.37 -28.33 16.82
CA TYR A 340 22.36 -28.08 15.77
C TYR A 340 21.69 -28.17 14.39
N THR A 341 22.06 -27.28 13.47
CA THR A 341 21.68 -27.38 12.06
C THR A 341 22.83 -26.96 11.15
N ASP A 342 23.05 -27.73 10.07
CA ASP A 342 24.08 -27.46 9.06
C ASP A 342 23.93 -26.12 8.36
N ASP A 343 22.70 -25.74 8.04
CA ASP A 343 22.42 -24.45 7.37
C ASP A 343 22.78 -23.27 8.27
N ARG A 344 22.54 -23.39 9.57
CA ARG A 344 22.96 -22.38 10.53
C ARG A 344 24.49 -22.36 10.68
N ALA A 345 25.14 -23.50 10.71
CA ALA A 345 26.60 -23.61 10.79
C ALA A 345 27.27 -22.94 9.58
N LYS A 346 26.78 -23.23 8.38
CA LYS A 346 27.23 -22.55 7.13
C LYS A 346 27.03 -21.05 7.19
N LYS A 347 25.89 -20.59 7.68
CA LYS A 347 25.58 -19.16 7.84
C LYS A 347 26.46 -18.48 8.88
N ASP A 348 26.68 -19.11 10.02
CA ASP A 348 27.53 -18.58 11.10
C ASP A 348 28.97 -18.48 10.63
N ALA A 349 29.52 -19.52 9.97
CA ALA A 349 30.84 -19.52 9.38
C ALA A 349 31.00 -18.42 8.31
N TYR A 350 30.07 -18.31 7.37
CA TYR A 350 30.08 -17.27 6.34
C TYR A 350 30.08 -15.86 6.93
N ASN A 351 29.23 -15.61 7.93
CA ASN A 351 29.13 -14.30 8.58
C ASN A 351 30.42 -13.96 9.33
N ARG A 352 31.02 -14.94 10.03
CA ARG A 352 32.30 -14.78 10.72
C ARG A 352 33.43 -14.46 9.75
N GLU A 353 33.56 -15.21 8.66
CA GLU A 353 34.55 -14.97 7.62
C GLU A 353 34.41 -13.55 7.02
N LYS A 354 33.17 -13.16 6.69
CA LYS A 354 32.88 -11.80 6.20
C LYS A 354 33.27 -10.73 7.20
N GLY A 355 33.06 -10.96 8.48
CA GLY A 355 33.46 -10.07 9.57
C GLY A 355 34.97 -9.97 9.70
N ILE A 356 35.69 -11.11 9.64
CA ILE A 356 37.16 -11.17 9.71
C ILE A 356 37.77 -10.44 8.52
N ARG A 357 37.30 -10.67 7.29
CA ARG A 357 37.78 -9.95 6.09
C ARG A 357 37.63 -8.43 6.24
N ARG A 358 36.60 -7.94 6.94
CA ARG A 358 36.43 -6.50 7.22
C ARG A 358 37.48 -6.01 8.23
N LEU A 359 37.78 -6.81 9.27
CA LEU A 359 38.80 -6.47 10.26
C LEU A 359 40.20 -6.50 9.62
N GLU A 360 40.52 -7.48 8.78
CA GLU A 360 41.78 -7.58 8.05
C GLU A 360 41.98 -6.38 7.11
N LYS A 361 40.91 -5.95 6.43
CA LYS A 361 40.96 -4.75 5.60
C LYS A 361 41.23 -3.50 6.44
N ALA A 362 40.55 -3.35 7.59
CA ALA A 362 40.75 -2.24 8.50
C ALA A 362 42.16 -2.27 9.11
N TYR A 363 42.71 -3.45 9.43
CA TYR A 363 44.07 -3.65 9.89
C TYR A 363 45.09 -3.19 8.85
N LYS A 364 44.97 -3.65 7.60
CA LYS A 364 45.86 -3.26 6.49
C LYS A 364 45.87 -1.75 6.23
N HIS A 365 44.77 -1.08 6.46
CA HIS A 365 44.65 0.38 6.34
C HIS A 365 45.03 1.18 7.59
N GLY A 366 45.52 0.52 8.64
CA GLY A 366 45.88 1.21 9.90
C GLY A 366 44.70 1.83 10.65
N ALA A 367 43.46 1.42 10.31
CA ALA A 367 42.25 2.03 10.88
C ALA A 367 41.83 1.46 12.26
N LEU A 368 42.55 0.44 12.76
CA LEU A 368 42.23 -0.18 14.05
C LEU A 368 42.98 0.51 15.17
N THR A 369 42.26 0.93 16.19
CA THR A 369 42.77 1.58 17.40
C THR A 369 42.41 0.78 18.66
N LYS A 370 43.06 1.08 19.82
CA LYS A 370 42.69 0.48 21.13
C LYS A 370 41.19 0.59 21.43
N GLY A 371 40.54 1.67 21.03
CA GLY A 371 39.12 1.89 21.22
C GLY A 371 38.21 0.93 20.41
N ASN A 372 38.76 0.27 19.39
CA ASN A 372 38.04 -0.75 18.65
C ASN A 372 37.99 -2.10 19.39
N ILE A 373 38.81 -2.33 20.38
CA ILE A 373 38.81 -3.57 21.18
C ILE A 373 37.63 -3.56 22.14
N ASN A 374 36.60 -4.31 21.80
CA ASN A 374 35.42 -4.44 22.65
C ASN A 374 34.76 -5.81 22.42
N LYS A 375 33.75 -6.14 23.24
CA LYS A 375 33.01 -7.43 23.12
C LYS A 375 31.87 -7.41 22.09
N ARG A 376 31.73 -6.33 21.29
CA ARG A 376 30.60 -6.16 20.38
C ARG A 376 30.93 -6.64 18.96
N GLY A 377 30.02 -7.37 18.34
CA GLY A 377 30.16 -7.82 16.95
C GLY A 377 31.45 -8.59 16.73
N TYR A 378 32.15 -8.29 15.65
CA TYR A 378 33.43 -8.93 15.28
C TYR A 378 34.63 -8.32 15.99
N ASN A 379 34.50 -7.16 16.61
CA ASN A 379 35.55 -6.52 17.39
C ASN A 379 35.99 -7.36 18.60
N LYS A 380 35.16 -8.35 19.03
CA LYS A 380 35.50 -9.36 20.04
C LYS A 380 36.75 -10.19 19.68
N PHE A 381 37.10 -10.25 18.38
CA PHE A 381 38.29 -10.97 17.88
C PHE A 381 39.56 -10.10 17.91
N LEU A 382 39.47 -8.83 18.26
CA LEU A 382 40.63 -7.95 18.39
C LEU A 382 41.32 -8.15 19.75
N SER A 383 42.64 -8.14 19.77
CA SER A 383 43.49 -8.15 20.97
C SER A 383 44.67 -7.17 20.80
N MET A 384 45.34 -6.87 21.89
CA MET A 384 46.61 -6.14 21.81
C MET A 384 47.72 -7.12 21.44
N ASP A 385 48.60 -6.69 20.54
CA ASP A 385 49.87 -7.33 20.21
C ASP A 385 50.98 -6.40 20.72
N GLY A 386 51.55 -6.73 21.87
CA GLY A 386 52.40 -5.84 22.62
C GLY A 386 51.62 -4.65 23.18
N GLU A 387 52.36 -3.53 23.46
CA GLU A 387 51.75 -2.32 24.05
C GLU A 387 51.06 -1.37 23.07
N VAL A 388 51.30 -1.52 21.75
CA VAL A 388 50.96 -0.47 20.78
C VAL A 388 50.07 -0.99 19.62
N LYS A 389 50.16 -2.25 19.21
CA LYS A 389 49.48 -2.76 18.02
C LYS A 389 48.20 -3.51 18.38
N VAL A 390 47.17 -3.30 17.58
CA VAL A 390 45.92 -4.08 17.61
C VAL A 390 46.03 -5.20 16.57
N ALA A 391 45.80 -6.45 16.98
CA ALA A 391 45.87 -7.61 16.10
C ALA A 391 44.58 -8.42 16.16
N ILE A 392 44.34 -9.26 15.14
CA ILE A 392 43.24 -10.23 15.11
C ILE A 392 43.68 -11.51 15.82
N ASN A 393 42.99 -11.86 16.88
CA ASN A 393 43.25 -13.09 17.64
C ASN A 393 42.52 -14.27 16.99
N TYR A 394 43.25 -15.07 16.22
CA TYR A 394 42.67 -16.23 15.48
C TYR A 394 42.31 -17.38 16.45
N ASP A 395 42.89 -17.51 17.63
CA ASP A 395 42.49 -18.50 18.61
C ASP A 395 41.05 -18.24 19.09
N ARG A 396 40.73 -16.97 19.34
CA ARG A 396 39.32 -16.57 19.64
C ARG A 396 38.37 -16.83 18.47
N VAL A 397 38.85 -16.71 17.23
CA VAL A 397 38.05 -17.05 16.04
C VAL A 397 37.81 -18.56 16.00
N ALA A 398 38.82 -19.38 16.26
CA ALA A 398 38.71 -20.84 16.32
C ALA A 398 37.78 -21.30 17.45
N ASP A 399 37.89 -20.68 18.63
CA ASP A 399 36.96 -20.97 19.73
C ASP A 399 35.53 -20.59 19.42
N ASP A 400 35.32 -19.44 18.77
CA ASP A 400 33.97 -19.04 18.36
C ASP A 400 33.37 -19.98 17.31
N SER A 401 34.20 -20.57 16.44
CA SER A 401 33.75 -21.52 15.41
C SER A 401 33.19 -22.82 15.98
N LYS A 402 33.59 -23.21 17.17
CA LYS A 402 33.06 -24.40 17.86
C LYS A 402 31.56 -24.32 18.13
N TRP A 403 31.01 -23.08 18.13
CA TRP A 403 29.60 -22.80 18.39
C TRP A 403 28.75 -22.70 17.12
N ASP A 404 29.33 -22.87 15.94
CA ASP A 404 28.59 -22.76 14.68
C ASP A 404 27.50 -23.81 14.60
N GLY A 405 26.34 -23.38 14.15
CA GLY A 405 25.17 -24.23 13.99
C GLY A 405 24.38 -24.45 15.28
N LEU A 406 24.94 -24.15 16.45
CA LEU A 406 24.30 -24.37 17.73
C LEU A 406 23.31 -23.24 18.09
N LYS A 407 22.13 -23.62 18.57
CA LYS A 407 21.14 -22.71 19.14
C LYS A 407 20.50 -23.33 20.38
N GLY A 408 20.40 -22.55 21.45
CA GLY A 408 19.78 -22.98 22.70
C GLY A 408 18.40 -22.41 22.91
N TYR A 409 17.57 -23.17 23.64
CA TYR A 409 16.24 -22.77 24.10
C TYR A 409 16.11 -23.15 25.57
N LEU A 410 15.61 -22.23 26.37
CA LEU A 410 15.32 -22.46 27.79
C LEU A 410 13.80 -22.54 27.98
N THR A 411 13.36 -23.56 28.71
CA THR A 411 11.93 -23.73 29.01
C THR A 411 11.72 -24.33 30.39
N ASN A 412 10.54 -24.05 30.97
CA ASN A 412 10.01 -24.72 32.15
C ASN A 412 8.74 -25.54 31.83
N THR A 413 8.51 -25.83 30.53
CA THR A 413 7.42 -26.69 30.09
C THR A 413 7.83 -28.15 30.08
N ASP A 414 6.86 -29.05 30.21
CA ASP A 414 7.06 -30.52 30.16
C ASP A 414 6.74 -31.09 28.77
N ILE A 415 6.47 -30.24 27.78
CA ILE A 415 6.12 -30.66 26.42
C ILE A 415 7.32 -31.29 25.69
N PRO A 416 7.11 -32.15 24.70
CA PRO A 416 8.19 -32.78 23.92
C PRO A 416 9.17 -31.78 23.31
N ILE A 417 10.42 -32.19 23.16
CA ILE A 417 11.50 -31.32 22.60
C ILE A 417 11.14 -30.74 21.25
N GLN A 418 10.52 -31.55 20.39
CA GLN A 418 10.08 -31.14 19.04
C GLN A 418 9.02 -30.02 19.11
N ASP A 419 8.12 -30.09 20.09
CA ASP A 419 7.08 -29.09 20.28
C ASP A 419 7.65 -27.77 20.83
N VAL A 420 8.64 -27.82 21.70
CA VAL A 420 9.39 -26.62 22.14
C VAL A 420 10.08 -25.96 20.96
N TYR A 421 10.74 -26.76 20.12
CA TYR A 421 11.41 -26.26 18.92
C TYR A 421 10.41 -25.64 17.95
N ALA A 422 9.31 -26.32 17.65
CA ALA A 422 8.25 -25.82 16.78
C ALA A 422 7.62 -24.54 17.35
N ALA A 423 7.32 -24.49 18.64
CA ALA A 423 6.78 -23.31 19.29
C ALA A 423 7.72 -22.11 19.20
N TYR A 424 9.03 -22.32 19.48
CA TYR A 424 10.00 -21.23 19.33
C TYR A 424 10.15 -20.77 17.87
N HIS A 425 10.17 -21.70 16.92
CA HIS A 425 10.25 -21.34 15.51
C HIS A 425 9.05 -20.52 15.06
N ASN A 426 7.88 -20.68 15.68
CA ASN A 426 6.70 -19.84 15.42
C ASN A 426 6.86 -18.39 15.89
N LEU A 427 7.95 -18.00 16.56
CA LEU A 427 8.27 -16.61 16.89
C LEU A 427 8.38 -15.72 15.63
N TRP A 428 8.69 -16.32 14.46
CA TRP A 428 8.65 -15.59 13.19
C TRP A 428 7.30 -14.93 12.89
N HIS A 429 6.22 -15.39 13.54
CA HIS A 429 4.89 -14.78 13.38
C HIS A 429 4.83 -13.33 13.86
N VAL A 430 5.48 -13.01 14.98
CA VAL A 430 5.52 -11.62 15.47
C VAL A 430 6.47 -10.76 14.62
N GLU A 431 7.61 -11.33 14.19
CA GLU A 431 8.51 -10.63 13.25
C GLU A 431 7.78 -10.32 11.93
N ARG A 432 6.99 -11.27 11.43
CA ARG A 432 6.18 -11.07 10.23
C ARG A 432 5.09 -10.04 10.45
N ALA A 433 4.44 -10.01 11.61
CA ALA A 433 3.46 -9.01 11.97
C ALA A 433 4.07 -7.59 11.93
N PHE A 434 5.25 -7.40 12.51
CA PHE A 434 5.99 -6.15 12.40
C PHE A 434 6.41 -5.79 10.98
N ARG A 435 6.80 -6.79 10.18
CA ARG A 435 7.14 -6.58 8.76
C ARG A 435 5.92 -6.10 7.98
N ILE A 436 4.75 -6.69 8.18
CA ILE A 436 3.49 -6.25 7.57
C ILE A 436 3.17 -4.82 8.04
N ALA A 437 3.24 -4.54 9.33
CA ALA A 437 2.98 -3.21 9.88
C ALA A 437 3.90 -2.14 9.28
N LYS A 438 5.19 -2.45 9.09
CA LYS A 438 6.19 -1.51 8.55
C LYS A 438 6.13 -1.33 7.03
N SER A 439 5.86 -2.40 6.27
CA SER A 439 6.01 -2.40 4.81
C SER A 439 4.71 -2.41 4.02
N LYS A 440 3.58 -2.84 4.63
CA LYS A 440 2.28 -2.93 3.98
C LYS A 440 1.27 -1.93 4.54
N ILE A 441 1.29 -1.76 5.84
CA ILE A 441 0.44 -0.79 6.56
C ILE A 441 1.15 0.56 6.67
N GLU A 442 2.48 0.59 6.46
CA GLU A 442 3.31 1.79 6.54
C GLU A 442 3.13 2.55 7.87
N ILE A 443 3.21 1.81 9.01
CA ILE A 443 3.14 2.43 10.34
C ILE A 443 4.18 3.55 10.51
N ARG A 444 5.23 3.52 9.69
CA ARG A 444 6.29 4.55 9.59
C ARG A 444 6.57 4.90 8.11
N PRO A 445 7.08 6.10 7.79
CA PRO A 445 7.46 7.19 8.71
C PRO A 445 6.23 7.78 9.42
N MET A 446 6.44 8.20 10.69
CA MET A 446 5.38 8.75 11.52
C MET A 446 5.49 10.27 11.55
N PHE A 447 4.42 10.95 11.12
CA PHE A 447 4.34 12.42 11.01
C PHE A 447 3.51 13.06 12.13
N HIS A 448 3.26 12.33 13.22
CA HIS A 448 2.53 12.82 14.37
C HIS A 448 3.49 13.23 15.48
N PHE A 449 3.24 14.37 16.12
CA PHE A 449 4.15 14.96 17.12
C PHE A 449 3.55 14.97 18.53
N THR A 450 2.25 14.77 18.70
CA THR A 450 1.62 14.68 20.00
C THR A 450 1.40 13.22 20.40
N ARG A 451 1.58 12.90 21.68
CA ARG A 451 1.39 11.56 22.23
C ARG A 451 0.04 10.96 21.82
N LYS A 452 -1.07 11.70 22.01
CA LYS A 452 -2.42 11.26 21.64
C LYS A 452 -2.52 10.82 20.17
N ARG A 453 -1.97 11.61 19.23
CA ARG A 453 -2.00 11.29 17.80
C ARG A 453 -1.09 10.12 17.42
N ILE A 454 0.03 9.96 18.12
CA ILE A 454 0.92 8.79 17.98
C ILE A 454 0.17 7.53 18.39
N GLU A 455 -0.43 7.52 19.56
CA GLU A 455 -1.22 6.41 20.10
C GLU A 455 -2.41 6.07 19.21
N ALA A 456 -3.16 7.08 18.76
CA ALA A 456 -4.26 6.91 17.81
C ALA A 456 -3.81 6.31 16.46
N HIS A 457 -2.68 6.77 15.92
CA HIS A 457 -2.12 6.22 14.70
C HIS A 457 -1.73 4.74 14.86
N ILE A 458 -1.09 4.39 15.98
CA ILE A 458 -0.71 3.01 16.28
C ILE A 458 -1.96 2.14 16.46
N CYS A 459 -3.01 2.65 17.13
CA CYS A 459 -4.28 1.97 17.26
C CYS A 459 -4.91 1.63 15.89
N ILE A 460 -4.96 2.59 14.98
CA ILE A 460 -5.44 2.37 13.61
C ILE A 460 -4.59 1.32 12.88
N CYS A 461 -3.27 1.39 13.01
CA CYS A 461 -2.36 0.42 12.40
C CYS A 461 -2.49 -0.98 13.00
N PHE A 462 -2.74 -1.10 14.32
CA PHE A 462 -2.99 -2.37 14.98
C PHE A 462 -4.28 -3.03 14.44
N VAL A 463 -5.36 -2.27 14.32
CA VAL A 463 -6.61 -2.78 13.74
C VAL A 463 -6.42 -3.15 12.28
N ALA A 464 -5.70 -2.33 11.51
CA ALA A 464 -5.35 -2.67 10.13
C ALA A 464 -4.54 -3.98 10.04
N LEU A 465 -3.59 -4.20 10.94
CA LEU A 465 -2.83 -5.45 11.02
C LEU A 465 -3.74 -6.65 11.32
N LYS A 466 -4.70 -6.48 12.23
CA LYS A 466 -5.68 -7.53 12.57
C LYS A 466 -6.56 -7.88 11.36
N VAL A 467 -7.06 -6.88 10.65
CA VAL A 467 -7.86 -7.05 9.44
C VAL A 467 -7.03 -7.71 8.32
N TYR A 468 -5.78 -7.30 8.13
CA TYR A 468 -4.86 -7.94 7.18
C TYR A 468 -4.68 -9.44 7.48
N LYS A 469 -4.46 -9.78 8.75
CA LYS A 469 -4.27 -11.18 9.19
C LYS A 469 -5.53 -12.02 9.04
N GLU A 470 -6.71 -11.46 9.30
CA GLU A 470 -7.98 -12.17 9.09
C GLU A 470 -8.25 -12.38 7.60
N LEU A 471 -8.00 -11.38 6.76
CA LEU A 471 -8.11 -11.55 5.31
C LEU A 471 -7.15 -12.61 4.78
N GLU A 472 -5.89 -12.65 5.29
CA GLU A 472 -4.93 -13.70 4.98
C GLU A 472 -5.46 -15.11 5.34
N ARG A 473 -6.10 -15.24 6.52
CA ARG A 473 -6.73 -16.48 6.96
C ARG A 473 -7.90 -16.88 6.05
N MET A 474 -8.76 -15.91 5.73
CA MET A 474 -9.91 -16.15 4.84
C MET A 474 -9.46 -16.67 3.49
N LEU A 475 -8.44 -16.08 2.88
CA LEU A 475 -7.87 -16.54 1.61
C LEU A 475 -7.34 -17.96 1.73
N LYS A 476 -6.64 -18.28 2.83
CA LYS A 476 -6.10 -19.62 3.06
C LYS A 476 -7.21 -20.67 3.23
N VAL A 477 -8.24 -20.36 4.01
CA VAL A 477 -9.39 -21.26 4.25
C VAL A 477 -10.21 -21.48 2.97
N SER A 478 -10.31 -20.45 2.12
CA SER A 478 -10.99 -20.54 0.82
C SER A 478 -10.10 -21.10 -0.30
N GLU A 479 -8.90 -21.61 0.02
CA GLU A 479 -7.90 -22.16 -0.91
C GLU A 479 -7.50 -21.19 -2.04
N ILE A 480 -7.72 -19.89 -1.84
CA ILE A 480 -7.35 -18.86 -2.80
C ILE A 480 -5.84 -18.61 -2.75
N LYS A 481 -5.12 -19.06 -3.77
CA LYS A 481 -3.64 -18.95 -3.87
C LYS A 481 -3.18 -17.55 -4.25
N MET A 482 -3.67 -16.53 -3.54
CA MET A 482 -3.29 -15.12 -3.73
C MET A 482 -2.86 -14.50 -2.41
N SER A 483 -1.89 -13.58 -2.47
CA SER A 483 -1.54 -12.78 -1.30
C SER A 483 -2.60 -11.67 -1.07
N VAL A 484 -2.71 -11.21 0.17
CA VAL A 484 -3.59 -10.07 0.53
C VAL A 484 -3.30 -8.85 -0.35
N ASP A 485 -2.03 -8.55 -0.63
CA ASP A 485 -1.64 -7.41 -1.48
C ASP A 485 -2.18 -7.56 -2.92
N LYS A 486 -2.12 -8.77 -3.49
CA LYS A 486 -2.68 -9.04 -4.83
C LYS A 486 -4.20 -8.91 -4.84
N VAL A 487 -4.86 -9.39 -3.78
CA VAL A 487 -6.33 -9.25 -3.63
C VAL A 487 -6.71 -7.79 -3.53
N LEU A 488 -6.03 -7.00 -2.69
CA LEU A 488 -6.30 -5.56 -2.57
C LEU A 488 -5.99 -4.81 -3.87
N ALA A 489 -4.91 -5.18 -4.58
CA ALA A 489 -4.59 -4.59 -5.88
C ALA A 489 -5.70 -4.88 -6.93
N LEU A 490 -6.20 -6.11 -6.96
CA LEU A 490 -7.32 -6.49 -7.83
C LEU A 490 -8.62 -5.79 -7.39
N ALA A 491 -8.88 -5.73 -6.09
CA ALA A 491 -10.07 -5.05 -5.56
C ALA A 491 -10.12 -3.56 -5.92
N LYS A 492 -8.96 -2.89 -6.05
CA LYS A 492 -8.90 -1.48 -6.51
C LYS A 492 -9.45 -1.26 -7.92
N THR A 493 -9.60 -2.32 -8.73
CA THR A 493 -10.19 -2.24 -10.07
C THR A 493 -11.71 -2.44 -10.07
N ILE A 494 -12.29 -2.87 -8.95
CA ILE A 494 -13.74 -3.08 -8.83
C ILE A 494 -14.42 -1.71 -8.67
N THR A 495 -15.41 -1.49 -9.52
CA THR A 495 -16.11 -0.21 -9.65
C THR A 495 -17.58 -0.39 -9.31
N THR A 496 -18.13 0.51 -8.50
CA THR A 496 -19.59 0.66 -8.29
C THR A 496 -20.10 1.83 -9.11
N ILE A 497 -21.09 1.58 -9.95
CA ILE A 497 -21.74 2.61 -10.77
C ILE A 497 -23.03 3.02 -10.07
N GLN A 498 -23.17 4.32 -9.78
CA GLN A 498 -24.39 4.90 -9.23
C GLN A 498 -25.19 5.53 -10.37
N ILE A 499 -26.44 5.11 -10.55
CA ILE A 499 -27.35 5.63 -11.58
C ILE A 499 -28.43 6.43 -10.87
N LYS A 500 -28.67 7.67 -11.32
CA LYS A 500 -29.81 8.46 -10.87
C LYS A 500 -31.08 7.89 -11.51
N LEU A 501 -31.98 7.41 -10.71
CA LEU A 501 -33.36 7.28 -11.13
C LEU A 501 -33.96 8.68 -11.30
N PRO A 502 -34.85 8.92 -12.28
CA PRO A 502 -35.20 10.28 -12.70
C PRO A 502 -36.07 11.05 -11.68
N LEU A 503 -35.42 11.52 -10.59
CA LEU A 503 -35.99 12.50 -9.67
C LEU A 503 -34.85 13.25 -8.92
N ASN A 504 -34.58 14.49 -9.37
CA ASN A 504 -33.94 15.67 -8.76
C ASN A 504 -32.44 15.69 -8.30
N LYS A 505 -31.63 16.44 -8.92
CA LYS A 505 -30.65 17.58 -8.83
C LYS A 505 -30.01 17.89 -7.45
N ASP A 506 -28.79 18.36 -7.27
CA ASP A 506 -27.64 19.17 -7.73
C ASP A 506 -26.54 19.23 -6.64
N VAL A 507 -25.33 19.59 -6.68
CA VAL A 507 -24.13 20.13 -7.34
C VAL A 507 -23.08 20.81 -6.37
N TYR A 508 -21.70 20.79 -6.68
CA TYR A 508 -20.54 21.73 -6.43
C TYR A 508 -19.58 21.63 -5.22
N THR A 509 -18.33 22.10 -5.17
CA THR A 509 -17.07 22.46 -5.89
C THR A 509 -15.84 22.70 -4.96
N ALA A 510 -14.61 22.45 -5.32
CA ALA A 510 -13.24 22.99 -5.58
C ALA A 510 -12.19 23.54 -4.56
N TYR A 511 -10.83 23.39 -4.78
CA TYR A 511 -9.69 24.28 -5.05
C TYR A 511 -8.36 24.36 -4.22
N HIS A 512 -7.11 24.41 -4.82
CA HIS A 512 -5.82 25.14 -5.00
C HIS A 512 -4.48 24.85 -4.28
N ASN A 513 -3.32 25.07 -4.78
CA ASN A 513 -1.97 25.15 -5.44
C ASN A 513 -0.62 25.36 -4.61
N LEU A 514 0.67 25.00 -4.98
CA LEU A 514 1.86 25.36 -5.82
C LEU A 514 3.30 25.31 -5.22
N TRP A 515 4.51 24.93 -5.97
CA TRP A 515 5.94 25.44 -6.03
C TRP A 515 6.96 24.58 -6.84
N HIS A 516 8.01 25.18 -7.56
CA HIS A 516 8.42 24.67 -8.84
C HIS A 516 9.79 23.98 -9.09
N VAL A 517 10.95 24.27 -8.50
CA VAL A 517 12.26 23.67 -8.93
C VAL A 517 12.82 22.66 -7.91
N GLU A 518 12.90 23.00 -6.66
CA GLU A 518 13.12 22.02 -5.58
C GLU A 518 12.11 20.87 -5.69
N ARG A 519 10.95 21.19 -6.19
CA ARG A 519 9.86 20.30 -6.53
C ARG A 519 10.19 19.31 -7.66
N ALA A 520 11.00 19.70 -8.69
CA ALA A 520 11.36 18.75 -9.75
C ALA A 520 12.22 17.59 -9.22
N PHE A 521 13.23 17.89 -8.41
CA PHE A 521 14.02 16.87 -7.74
C PHE A 521 13.22 16.08 -6.70
N ARG A 522 12.32 16.74 -5.99
CA ARG A 522 11.41 16.08 -5.06
C ARG A 522 10.45 15.15 -5.80
N ILE A 523 9.91 15.58 -6.95
CA ILE A 523 9.07 14.76 -7.82
C ILE A 523 9.84 13.53 -8.32
N ALA A 524 11.05 13.70 -8.84
CA ALA A 524 11.85 12.59 -9.31
C ALA A 524 12.17 11.58 -8.20
N LYS A 525 12.43 12.05 -6.97
CA LYS A 525 12.74 11.19 -5.83
C LYS A 525 11.53 10.53 -5.19
N SER A 526 10.40 11.22 -5.09
CA SER A 526 9.24 10.80 -4.28
C SER A 526 8.03 10.36 -5.10
N LYS A 527 7.86 10.85 -6.33
CA LYS A 527 6.70 10.55 -7.18
C LYS A 527 7.03 9.62 -8.34
N ILE A 528 8.20 9.81 -8.94
CA ILE A 528 8.71 8.94 -10.01
C ILE A 528 9.53 7.79 -9.43
N GLU A 529 9.89 7.89 -8.14
CA GLU A 529 10.62 6.86 -7.39
C GLU A 529 11.93 6.42 -8.08
N ILE A 530 12.72 7.40 -8.55
CA ILE A 530 14.04 7.11 -9.15
C ILE A 530 14.95 6.33 -8.20
N ARG A 531 14.64 6.32 -6.90
CA ARG A 531 15.34 5.55 -5.86
C ARG A 531 14.33 4.97 -4.84
N PRO A 532 14.63 3.80 -4.21
CA PRO A 532 15.87 3.04 -4.33
C PRO A 532 16.01 2.37 -5.69
N MET A 533 17.27 2.33 -6.22
CA MET A 533 17.56 1.71 -7.49
C MET A 533 18.00 0.26 -7.28
N PHE A 534 17.24 -0.68 -7.83
CA PHE A 534 17.48 -2.13 -7.69
C PHE A 534 18.23 -2.74 -8.90
N HIS A 535 18.80 -1.90 -9.76
CA HIS A 535 19.54 -2.34 -10.92
C HIS A 535 21.05 -2.35 -10.62
N PHE A 536 21.75 -3.42 -11.04
CA PHE A 536 23.16 -3.64 -10.74
C PHE A 536 24.08 -3.53 -11.97
N THR A 537 23.52 -3.47 -13.17
CA THR A 537 24.30 -3.31 -14.40
C THR A 537 24.17 -1.90 -14.96
N ARG A 538 25.26 -1.36 -15.50
CA ARG A 538 25.32 0.01 -16.06
C ARG A 538 24.20 0.28 -17.06
N LYS A 539 23.99 -0.63 -18.03
CA LYS A 539 22.92 -0.48 -19.05
C LYS A 539 21.52 -0.36 -18.44
N ARG A 540 21.22 -1.16 -17.40
CA ARG A 540 19.92 -1.10 -16.72
C ARG A 540 19.77 0.15 -15.86
N ILE A 541 20.86 0.63 -15.25
CA ILE A 541 20.89 1.89 -14.50
C ILE A 541 20.61 3.07 -15.45
N GLU A 542 21.32 3.14 -16.58
CA GLU A 542 21.14 4.18 -17.59
C GLU A 542 19.73 4.15 -18.18
N ALA A 543 19.18 2.96 -18.50
CA ALA A 543 17.81 2.81 -18.97
C ALA A 543 16.77 3.28 -17.93
N HIS A 544 16.96 2.92 -16.65
CA HIS A 544 16.08 3.37 -15.56
C HIS A 544 16.09 4.90 -15.42
N ILE A 545 17.28 5.50 -15.43
CA ILE A 545 17.44 6.97 -15.37
C ILE A 545 16.78 7.63 -16.58
N CYS A 546 16.94 7.06 -17.78
CA CYS A 546 16.32 7.57 -19.01
C CYS A 546 14.78 7.55 -18.91
N ILE A 547 14.19 6.44 -18.44
CA ILE A 547 12.73 6.32 -18.23
C ILE A 547 12.26 7.36 -17.21
N CYS A 548 12.97 7.52 -16.10
CA CYS A 548 12.63 8.52 -15.08
C CYS A 548 12.77 9.95 -15.60
N PHE A 549 13.74 10.22 -16.46
CA PHE A 549 13.92 11.54 -17.11
C PHE A 549 12.74 11.85 -18.04
N VAL A 550 12.33 10.90 -18.89
CA VAL A 550 11.17 11.06 -19.76
C VAL A 550 9.91 11.26 -18.93
N ALA A 551 9.70 10.46 -17.88
CA ALA A 551 8.57 10.61 -16.98
C ALA A 551 8.55 11.99 -16.31
N LEU A 552 9.71 12.52 -15.90
CA LEU A 552 9.83 13.88 -15.36
C LEU A 552 9.47 14.94 -16.41
N LYS A 553 9.88 14.76 -17.67
CA LYS A 553 9.52 15.67 -18.76
C LYS A 553 8.01 15.70 -19.01
N VAL A 554 7.38 14.51 -19.05
CA VAL A 554 5.91 14.39 -19.20
C VAL A 554 5.21 15.03 -18.01
N TYR A 555 5.69 14.79 -16.79
CA TYR A 555 5.13 15.41 -15.58
C TYR A 555 5.21 16.95 -15.65
N LYS A 556 6.33 17.50 -16.11
CA LYS A 556 6.54 18.95 -16.27
C LYS A 556 5.69 19.55 -17.37
N GLU A 557 5.48 18.82 -18.48
CA GLU A 557 4.60 19.26 -19.55
C GLU A 557 3.14 19.32 -19.08
N LEU A 558 2.68 18.30 -18.36
CA LEU A 558 1.35 18.34 -17.76
C LEU A 558 1.21 19.50 -16.77
N GLU A 559 2.26 19.80 -16.00
CA GLU A 559 2.28 20.98 -15.11
C GLU A 559 2.15 22.30 -15.90
N ARG A 560 2.80 22.40 -17.08
CA ARG A 560 2.70 23.55 -17.99
C ARG A 560 1.28 23.67 -18.56
N MET A 561 0.70 22.57 -19.05
CA MET A 561 -0.66 22.55 -19.57
C MET A 561 -1.68 23.02 -18.53
N LEU A 562 -1.56 22.56 -17.29
CA LEU A 562 -2.43 22.98 -16.18
C LEU A 562 -2.35 24.48 -15.92
N LYS A 563 -1.15 25.08 -16.05
CA LYS A 563 -0.98 26.54 -15.90
C LYS A 563 -1.61 27.32 -17.04
N VAL A 564 -1.38 26.86 -18.29
CA VAL A 564 -1.93 27.52 -19.49
C VAL A 564 -3.44 27.46 -19.51
N SER A 565 -4.02 26.35 -19.06
CA SER A 565 -5.48 26.17 -18.98
C SER A 565 -6.09 26.74 -17.69
N GLU A 566 -5.30 27.51 -16.90
CA GLU A 566 -5.72 28.12 -15.63
C GLU A 566 -6.31 27.14 -14.61
N ILE A 567 -6.03 25.83 -14.79
CA ILE A 567 -6.50 24.77 -13.91
C ILE A 567 -5.66 24.75 -12.65
N LYS A 568 -6.21 25.23 -11.58
CA LYS A 568 -5.58 25.34 -10.27
C LYS A 568 -5.52 23.98 -9.53
N MET A 569 -4.90 22.97 -10.15
CA MET A 569 -4.66 21.63 -9.58
C MET A 569 -3.18 21.25 -9.71
N SER A 570 -2.66 20.46 -8.76
CA SER A 570 -1.34 19.87 -8.89
C SER A 570 -1.38 18.69 -9.87
N VAL A 571 -0.26 18.38 -10.51
CA VAL A 571 -0.13 17.21 -11.40
C VAL A 571 -0.52 15.93 -10.66
N ASP A 572 -0.11 15.77 -9.39
CA ASP A 572 -0.48 14.59 -8.59
C ASP A 572 -1.99 14.47 -8.41
N LYS A 573 -2.69 15.59 -8.15
CA LYS A 573 -4.16 15.61 -8.05
C LYS A 573 -4.80 15.25 -9.38
N VAL A 574 -4.26 15.77 -10.47
CA VAL A 574 -4.75 15.44 -11.82
C VAL A 574 -4.55 13.96 -12.12
N LEU A 575 -3.36 13.42 -11.85
CA LEU A 575 -3.08 11.99 -12.07
C LEU A 575 -3.92 11.10 -11.15
N ALA A 576 -4.10 11.49 -9.88
CA ALA A 576 -4.99 10.77 -8.96
C ALA A 576 -6.43 10.77 -9.46
N LEU A 577 -6.91 11.92 -9.92
CA LEU A 577 -8.26 12.06 -10.46
C LEU A 577 -8.41 11.33 -11.81
N ALA A 578 -7.42 11.40 -12.68
CA ALA A 578 -7.42 10.67 -13.96
C ALA A 578 -7.50 9.14 -13.78
N LYS A 579 -6.88 8.59 -12.73
CA LYS A 579 -7.00 7.17 -12.39
C LYS A 579 -8.42 6.74 -12.03
N THR A 580 -9.32 7.65 -11.77
CA THR A 580 -10.74 7.36 -11.48
C THR A 580 -11.65 7.52 -12.72
N ILE A 581 -11.09 7.94 -13.87
CA ILE A 581 -11.80 7.94 -15.15
C ILE A 581 -11.93 6.49 -15.62
N THR A 582 -13.13 6.11 -15.98
CA THR A 582 -13.45 4.73 -16.37
C THR A 582 -14.04 4.71 -17.79
N THR A 583 -13.61 3.78 -18.61
CA THR A 583 -14.21 3.51 -19.90
C THR A 583 -15.11 2.29 -19.81
N ILE A 584 -16.36 2.43 -20.23
CA ILE A 584 -17.35 1.35 -20.25
C ILE A 584 -17.46 0.83 -21.68
N GLN A 585 -17.43 -0.48 -21.82
CA GLN A 585 -17.65 -1.18 -23.08
C GLN A 585 -18.93 -2.02 -22.99
N ILE A 586 -19.87 -1.78 -23.88
CA ILE A 586 -21.14 -2.49 -23.96
C ILE A 586 -21.23 -3.18 -25.33
N LYS A 587 -21.40 -4.49 -25.29
CA LYS A 587 -21.65 -5.24 -26.52
C LYS A 587 -23.12 -5.14 -26.88
N LEU A 588 -23.41 -4.54 -28.03
CA LEU A 588 -24.77 -4.39 -28.52
C LEU A 588 -25.34 -5.77 -28.97
N PRO A 589 -26.54 -6.15 -28.53
CA PRO A 589 -27.14 -7.46 -28.85
C PRO A 589 -27.35 -7.72 -30.33
N LEU A 590 -27.81 -6.73 -31.08
CA LEU A 590 -28.22 -6.88 -32.48
C LEU A 590 -27.04 -7.15 -33.42
N ASN A 591 -26.03 -6.27 -33.42
CA ASN A 591 -24.89 -6.36 -34.35
C ASN A 591 -23.61 -6.87 -33.70
N LYS A 592 -23.63 -7.16 -32.36
CA LYS A 592 -22.48 -7.57 -31.57
C LYS A 592 -21.33 -6.55 -31.54
N GLU A 593 -21.59 -5.34 -32.03
CA GLU A 593 -20.64 -4.23 -31.98
C GLU A 593 -20.34 -3.84 -30.52
N VAL A 594 -19.13 -3.39 -30.25
CA VAL A 594 -18.73 -2.92 -28.93
C VAL A 594 -18.83 -1.39 -28.89
N TYR A 595 -19.87 -0.90 -28.22
CA TYR A 595 -20.00 0.52 -27.93
C TYR A 595 -19.09 0.87 -26.75
N THR A 596 -18.20 1.84 -26.93
CA THR A 596 -17.21 2.23 -25.93
C THR A 596 -17.43 3.70 -25.56
N GLN A 597 -17.53 4.00 -24.27
CA GLN A 597 -17.71 5.36 -23.77
C GLN A 597 -16.85 5.62 -22.53
N THR A 598 -16.07 6.70 -22.58
CA THR A 598 -15.34 7.21 -21.40
C THR A 598 -16.28 8.01 -20.52
N MET A 599 -16.39 7.60 -19.24
CA MET A 599 -17.30 8.20 -18.27
C MET A 599 -16.60 9.34 -17.53
N LEU A 600 -16.92 10.57 -17.92
CA LEU A 600 -16.43 11.78 -17.28
C LEU A 600 -17.45 12.29 -16.26
N MET A 601 -17.21 11.99 -14.99
CA MET A 601 -18.05 12.50 -13.89
C MET A 601 -17.80 14.01 -13.66
N PRO A 602 -18.70 14.74 -12.97
CA PRO A 602 -18.53 16.17 -12.72
C PRO A 602 -17.16 16.56 -12.16
N ARG A 603 -16.58 15.72 -11.29
CA ARG A 603 -15.22 15.92 -10.75
C ARG A 603 -14.11 15.87 -11.81
N HIS A 604 -14.34 15.22 -12.97
CA HIS A 604 -13.37 15.10 -14.06
C HIS A 604 -13.41 16.29 -15.05
N GLN A 605 -14.49 17.07 -15.08
CA GLN A 605 -14.69 18.13 -16.05
C GLN A 605 -13.53 19.14 -16.12
N LYS A 606 -12.89 19.43 -14.97
CA LYS A 606 -11.72 20.33 -14.94
C LYS A 606 -10.51 19.76 -15.68
N ILE A 607 -10.33 18.45 -15.64
CA ILE A 607 -9.23 17.78 -16.35
C ILE A 607 -9.57 17.57 -17.82
N ALA A 608 -10.84 17.33 -18.14
CA ALA A 608 -11.30 17.17 -19.51
C ALA A 608 -10.94 18.38 -20.39
N LYS A 609 -10.96 19.59 -19.82
CA LYS A 609 -10.55 20.84 -20.50
C LYS A 609 -9.06 20.93 -20.87
N LEU A 610 -8.21 20.00 -20.40
CA LEU A 610 -6.78 19.93 -20.79
C LEU A 610 -6.56 19.39 -22.19
N PHE A 611 -7.53 18.68 -22.72
CA PHE A 611 -7.45 17.98 -24.00
C PHE A 611 -8.69 18.34 -24.83
N ASP A 612 -8.58 18.24 -26.13
CA ASP A 612 -9.69 18.50 -27.05
C ASP A 612 -10.85 17.52 -26.81
N GLU A 613 -12.06 17.92 -27.15
CA GLU A 613 -13.27 17.10 -26.92
C GLU A 613 -13.15 15.73 -27.57
N ASP A 614 -12.55 15.64 -28.76
CA ASP A 614 -12.29 14.39 -29.48
C ASP A 614 -11.37 13.42 -28.75
N PHE A 615 -10.53 13.90 -27.82
CA PHE A 615 -9.64 13.07 -27.02
C PHE A 615 -10.41 12.11 -26.09
N TRP A 616 -11.56 12.55 -25.61
CA TRP A 616 -12.37 11.79 -24.64
C TRP A 616 -13.43 10.92 -25.32
N VAL A 617 -13.65 11.09 -26.63
CA VAL A 617 -14.52 10.23 -27.43
C VAL A 617 -13.69 9.02 -27.86
N THR A 618 -13.91 7.90 -27.21
CA THR A 618 -13.32 6.62 -27.64
C THR A 618 -13.99 6.19 -28.95
N ARG A 619 -13.18 6.02 -29.98
CA ARG A 619 -13.57 5.50 -31.28
C ARG A 619 -13.90 4.02 -31.23
#